data_9b9520a900d61d9e97fa24a809dc36c0
#
_entry.id   9b9520a900d61d9e97fa24a809dc36c0
#
_cell.length_a   1.000
_cell.length_b   1.000
_cell.length_c   1.000
_cell.angle_alpha   90.00
_cell.angle_beta   90.00
_cell.angle_gamma   90.00
#
_symmetry.space_group_name_H-M   'P 1'
#
loop_
_entity.id
_entity.type
_entity.pdbx_description
1 polymer ?
#
loop_
_entity_poly.entity_id
_entity_poly.type
_entity_poly.pdbx_seq_one_letter_code
_entity_poly.pdbx_strand_id
1 'polypeptide(L)'
;FKFSNDKISGTLVVSNGKTSYISSGGVELFNSKKGGALANIEDYYLSSYESNYYKGMAEQHVKQYLKTPSAASFPNLTDTSAWIVSRYKDTVTVSAWVDSQNSYGAQLRSDFVIQMSYASQGTSLTYAEIEDKVLYGSFVSY
;
A
#
# COMPACT_ATOMS: atom_id res chain seq x y z
N PHE A 1 -9.68 2.90 -24.03
CA PHE A 1 -8.32 2.46 -24.32
C PHE A 1 -7.57 2.15 -23.02
N LYS A 2 -6.77 1.11 -23.02
CA LYS A 2 -5.80 0.82 -21.96
C LYS A 2 -4.44 1.35 -22.39
N PHE A 3 -3.69 1.92 -21.46
CA PHE A 3 -2.30 2.31 -21.68
C PHE A 3 -1.39 1.64 -20.64
N SER A 4 -0.17 1.41 -21.01
CA SER A 4 0.86 0.85 -20.13
C SER A 4 2.25 1.27 -20.62
N ASN A 5 3.13 1.55 -19.70
CA ASN A 5 4.57 1.65 -19.90
C ASN A 5 5.30 0.95 -18.76
N ASP A 6 6.62 1.05 -18.68
CA ASP A 6 7.43 0.38 -17.65
C ASP A 6 7.08 0.81 -16.21
N LYS A 7 6.37 1.91 -16.04
CA LYS A 7 6.06 2.50 -14.74
C LYS A 7 4.59 2.45 -14.37
N ILE A 8 3.71 2.73 -15.32
CA ILE A 8 2.28 2.88 -15.06
C ILE A 8 1.43 2.18 -16.10
N SER A 9 0.24 1.78 -15.70
CA SER A 9 -0.81 1.30 -16.56
C SER A 9 -2.15 1.90 -16.14
N GLY A 10 -3.08 2.01 -17.06
CA GLY A 10 -4.36 2.60 -16.74
C GLY A 10 -5.37 2.55 -17.86
N THR A 11 -6.44 3.29 -17.68
CA THR A 11 -7.54 3.41 -18.63
C THR A 11 -7.68 4.85 -19.10
N LEU A 12 -7.79 5.02 -20.42
CA LEU A 12 -8.08 6.27 -21.08
C LEU A 12 -9.42 6.14 -21.82
N VAL A 13 -10.34 7.04 -21.61
CA VAL A 13 -11.61 7.13 -22.33
C VAL A 13 -11.62 8.38 -23.18
N VAL A 14 -11.86 8.20 -24.49
CA VAL A 14 -12.00 9.29 -25.47
C VAL A 14 -13.44 9.35 -25.94
N SER A 15 -14.03 10.54 -25.94
CA SER A 15 -15.37 10.80 -26.43
C SER A 15 -15.33 12.01 -27.38
N ASN A 16 -15.88 11.86 -28.60
CA ASN A 16 -15.89 12.91 -29.62
C ASN A 16 -14.48 13.49 -29.90
N GLY A 17 -13.47 12.63 -29.97
CA GLY A 17 -12.07 13.03 -30.21
C GLY A 17 -11.38 13.77 -29.06
N LYS A 18 -12.02 13.86 -27.90
CA LYS A 18 -11.44 14.50 -26.70
C LYS A 18 -11.33 13.51 -25.55
N THR A 19 -10.26 13.60 -24.78
CA THR A 19 -10.11 12.82 -23.54
C THR A 19 -11.19 13.20 -22.54
N SER A 20 -11.96 12.22 -22.09
CA SER A 20 -13.04 12.42 -21.12
C SER A 20 -12.66 11.90 -19.72
N TYR A 21 -11.79 10.90 -19.65
CA TYR A 21 -11.42 10.23 -18.38
C TYR A 21 -10.05 9.57 -18.47
N ILE A 22 -9.27 9.64 -17.39
CA ILE A 22 -8.02 8.90 -17.21
C ILE A 22 -7.97 8.37 -15.78
N SER A 23 -7.64 7.09 -15.61
CA SER A 23 -7.36 6.49 -14.31
C SER A 23 -6.15 5.56 -14.36
N SER A 24 -5.48 5.41 -13.23
CA SER A 24 -4.38 4.47 -13.03
C SER A 24 -4.37 4.00 -11.58
N GLY A 25 -4.20 2.69 -11.35
CA GLY A 25 -4.12 2.13 -10.01
C GLY A 25 -5.33 2.42 -9.11
N GLY A 26 -6.54 2.56 -9.70
CA GLY A 26 -7.75 2.92 -8.98
C GLY A 26 -7.90 4.42 -8.69
N VAL A 27 -6.92 5.24 -9.07
CA VAL A 27 -6.95 6.70 -8.89
C VAL A 27 -7.48 7.36 -10.15
N GLU A 28 -8.47 8.25 -10.01
CA GLU A 28 -8.98 9.10 -11.08
C GLU A 28 -8.04 10.28 -11.29
N LEU A 29 -7.32 10.29 -12.41
CA LEU A 29 -6.31 11.31 -12.71
C LEU A 29 -6.88 12.50 -13.48
N PHE A 30 -7.86 12.25 -14.34
CA PHE A 30 -8.52 13.24 -15.15
C PHE A 30 -9.99 12.89 -15.38
N ASN A 31 -10.86 13.89 -15.29
CA ASN A 31 -12.26 13.74 -15.64
C ASN A 31 -12.80 15.09 -16.17
N SER A 32 -13.20 15.11 -17.45
CA SER A 32 -13.67 16.33 -18.10
C SER A 32 -14.95 16.90 -17.47
N LYS A 33 -15.78 16.05 -16.86
CA LYS A 33 -17.01 16.46 -16.15
C LYS A 33 -16.74 17.06 -14.76
N LYS A 34 -15.56 16.79 -14.21
CA LYS A 34 -15.16 17.26 -12.87
C LYS A 34 -14.12 18.39 -12.89
N GLY A 35 -13.90 19.01 -14.06
CA GLY A 35 -12.98 20.13 -14.18
C GLY A 35 -11.60 19.81 -14.74
N GLY A 36 -11.36 18.59 -15.20
CA GLY A 36 -10.12 18.18 -15.89
C GLY A 36 -9.17 17.39 -15.03
N ALA A 37 -7.93 17.87 -14.84
CA ALA A 37 -6.92 17.17 -14.05
C ALA A 37 -7.27 17.17 -12.56
N LEU A 38 -7.27 15.99 -11.93
CA LEU A 38 -7.69 15.76 -10.54
C LEU A 38 -6.52 15.34 -9.65
N ALA A 39 -5.54 14.61 -10.20
CA ALA A 39 -4.42 14.10 -9.45
C ALA A 39 -3.18 13.97 -10.34
N ASN A 40 -2.00 14.04 -9.71
CA ASN A 40 -0.73 13.76 -10.36
C ASN A 40 -0.36 12.29 -10.11
N ILE A 41 -0.12 11.53 -11.16
CA ILE A 41 0.25 10.11 -11.06
C ILE A 41 1.55 9.91 -10.24
N GLU A 42 2.46 10.85 -10.27
CA GLU A 42 3.70 10.75 -9.52
C GLU A 42 3.50 10.73 -8.00
N ASP A 43 2.38 11.26 -7.51
CA ASP A 43 2.03 11.20 -6.09
C ASP A 43 1.56 9.80 -5.64
N TYR A 44 1.17 8.94 -6.59
CA TYR A 44 0.58 7.62 -6.34
C TYR A 44 1.43 6.46 -6.87
N TYR A 45 2.50 6.76 -7.59
CA TYR A 45 3.28 5.72 -8.25
C TYR A 45 4.18 4.98 -7.26
N LEU A 46 4.12 3.64 -7.34
CA LEU A 46 5.07 2.71 -6.73
C LEU A 46 5.48 1.67 -7.77
N SER A 47 6.78 1.47 -7.98
CA SER A 47 7.27 0.36 -8.79
C SER A 47 7.02 -0.99 -8.08
N SER A 48 7.04 -2.08 -8.85
CA SER A 48 6.94 -3.43 -8.26
C SER A 48 8.09 -3.70 -7.28
N TYR A 49 9.28 -3.22 -7.57
CA TYR A 49 10.43 -3.30 -6.68
C TYR A 49 10.19 -2.55 -5.36
N GLU A 50 9.75 -1.31 -5.43
CA GLU A 50 9.42 -0.50 -4.25
C GLU A 50 8.27 -1.13 -3.45
N SER A 51 7.22 -1.60 -4.11
CA SER A 51 6.12 -2.29 -3.44
C SER A 51 6.61 -3.49 -2.62
N ASN A 52 7.45 -4.34 -3.20
CA ASN A 52 8.02 -5.50 -2.49
C ASN A 52 8.96 -5.07 -1.34
N TYR A 53 9.72 -4.00 -1.54
CA TYR A 53 10.55 -3.43 -0.48
C TYR A 53 9.70 -2.99 0.73
N TYR A 54 8.62 -2.25 0.51
CA TYR A 54 7.73 -1.80 1.58
C TYR A 54 6.97 -2.94 2.26
N LYS A 55 6.61 -3.99 1.53
CA LYS A 55 6.05 -5.22 2.13
C LYS A 55 7.05 -5.84 3.12
N GLY A 56 8.30 -6.01 2.70
CA GLY A 56 9.37 -6.55 3.58
C GLY A 56 9.63 -5.67 4.81
N MET A 57 9.61 -4.35 4.64
CA MET A 57 9.74 -3.42 5.77
C MET A 57 8.55 -3.50 6.72
N ALA A 58 7.33 -3.65 6.19
CA ALA A 58 6.13 -3.83 7.00
C ALA A 58 6.21 -5.11 7.85
N GLU A 59 6.68 -6.23 7.28
CA GLU A 59 6.92 -7.45 8.05
C GLU A 59 7.88 -7.21 9.23
N GLN A 60 8.97 -6.50 9.00
CA GLN A 60 9.95 -6.20 10.06
C GLN A 60 9.34 -5.35 11.16
N HIS A 61 8.55 -4.33 10.81
CA HIS A 61 7.87 -3.51 11.79
C HIS A 61 6.82 -4.29 12.59
N VAL A 62 6.00 -5.10 11.92
CA VAL A 62 4.99 -5.94 12.60
C VAL A 62 5.65 -6.89 13.60
N LYS A 63 6.75 -7.55 13.23
CA LYS A 63 7.49 -8.45 14.11
C LYS A 63 7.92 -7.82 15.43
N GLN A 64 8.18 -6.52 15.45
CA GLN A 64 8.58 -5.81 16.69
C GLN A 64 7.46 -5.77 17.74
N TYR A 65 6.20 -5.94 17.34
CA TYR A 65 5.04 -5.90 18.23
C TYR A 65 4.49 -7.29 18.56
N LEU A 66 5.04 -8.35 17.97
CA LEU A 66 4.60 -9.72 18.23
C LEU A 66 5.33 -10.32 19.43
N LYS A 67 4.61 -11.15 20.21
CA LYS A 67 5.22 -11.86 21.35
C LYS A 67 6.24 -12.90 20.91
N THR A 68 5.99 -13.56 19.77
CA THR A 68 6.84 -14.62 19.22
C THR A 68 7.16 -14.31 17.75
N PRO A 69 8.04 -13.32 17.49
CA PRO A 69 8.33 -12.87 16.12
C PRO A 69 8.88 -13.98 15.21
N SER A 70 9.64 -14.92 15.78
CA SER A 70 10.24 -16.04 15.05
C SER A 70 9.20 -17.06 14.54
N ALA A 71 8.02 -17.11 15.14
CA ALA A 71 6.90 -17.97 14.73
C ALA A 71 5.91 -17.25 13.81
N ALA A 72 6.19 -15.99 13.44
CA ALA A 72 5.32 -15.23 12.56
C ALA A 72 5.44 -15.71 11.10
N SER A 73 4.29 -15.84 10.44
CA SER A 73 4.19 -16.16 9.02
C SER A 73 3.35 -15.09 8.31
N PHE A 74 3.84 -14.61 7.18
CA PHE A 74 3.22 -13.59 6.35
C PHE A 74 2.83 -14.17 4.99
N PRO A 75 1.94 -13.52 4.23
CA PRO A 75 1.68 -13.93 2.85
C PRO A 75 2.96 -13.86 2.02
N ASN A 76 3.05 -14.69 0.98
CA ASN A 76 4.13 -14.55 0.01
C ASN A 76 4.12 -13.14 -0.60
N LEU A 77 5.28 -12.50 -0.73
CA LEU A 77 5.39 -11.12 -1.25
C LEU A 77 4.82 -10.96 -2.67
N THR A 78 4.73 -12.05 -3.43
CA THR A 78 4.13 -12.07 -4.78
C THR A 78 2.62 -12.33 -4.79
N ASP A 79 2.02 -12.62 -3.64
CA ASP A 79 0.56 -12.81 -3.53
C ASP A 79 -0.15 -11.45 -3.51
N THR A 80 -0.54 -10.98 -4.68
CA THR A 80 -1.23 -9.70 -4.86
C THR A 80 -2.64 -9.65 -4.26
N SER A 81 -3.23 -10.81 -3.91
CA SER A 81 -4.54 -10.87 -3.27
C SER A 81 -4.47 -10.62 -1.76
N ALA A 82 -3.33 -10.89 -1.14
CA ALA A 82 -3.13 -10.77 0.30
C ALA A 82 -2.54 -9.42 0.73
N TRP A 83 -1.81 -8.76 -0.16
CA TRP A 83 -1.16 -7.47 0.12
C TRP A 83 -1.92 -6.32 -0.53
N ILE A 84 -2.17 -5.26 0.23
CA ILE A 84 -2.62 -3.97 -0.27
C ILE A 84 -1.51 -2.96 0.01
N VAL A 85 -0.89 -2.45 -1.03
CA VAL A 85 0.16 -1.43 -0.94
C VAL A 85 -0.25 -0.22 -1.75
N SER A 86 -0.24 0.94 -1.13
CA SER A 86 -0.59 2.20 -1.78
C SER A 86 0.37 3.30 -1.34
N ARG A 87 0.52 4.29 -2.21
CA ARG A 87 1.29 5.49 -1.92
C ARG A 87 0.44 6.72 -2.19
N TYR A 88 0.57 7.71 -1.31
CA TYR A 88 0.16 9.08 -1.58
C TYR A 88 1.25 10.03 -1.11
N LYS A 89 1.86 10.75 -2.08
CA LYS A 89 3.01 11.65 -1.86
C LYS A 89 4.13 10.94 -1.10
N ASP A 90 4.39 11.32 0.13
CA ASP A 90 5.47 10.83 0.99
C ASP A 90 5.03 9.76 2.00
N THR A 91 3.80 9.25 1.88
CA THR A 91 3.27 8.19 2.75
C THR A 91 2.98 6.92 1.96
N VAL A 92 3.52 5.79 2.42
CA VAL A 92 3.19 4.44 1.91
C VAL A 92 2.41 3.69 2.96
N THR A 93 1.27 3.13 2.56
CA THR A 93 0.41 2.30 3.41
C THR A 93 0.47 0.85 2.95
N VAL A 94 0.75 -0.05 3.86
CA VAL A 94 0.82 -1.50 3.62
C VAL A 94 -0.15 -2.20 4.57
N SER A 95 -1.04 -3.01 4.00
CA SER A 95 -1.97 -3.85 4.75
C SER A 95 -1.84 -5.30 4.30
N ALA A 96 -1.87 -6.22 5.24
CA ALA A 96 -1.93 -7.66 5.02
C ALA A 96 -2.32 -8.37 6.31
N TRP A 97 -2.11 -9.68 6.36
CA TRP A 97 -2.28 -10.47 7.57
C TRP A 97 -0.96 -11.07 8.06
N VAL A 98 -0.92 -11.42 9.33
CA VAL A 98 0.15 -12.19 9.96
C VAL A 98 -0.43 -13.33 10.78
N ASP A 99 0.09 -14.54 10.60
CA ASP A 99 -0.15 -15.66 11.50
C ASP A 99 0.93 -15.65 12.59
N SER A 100 0.51 -15.56 13.84
CA SER A 100 1.42 -15.51 14.99
C SER A 100 0.87 -16.36 16.15
N GLN A 101 1.73 -16.69 17.11
CA GLN A 101 1.33 -17.41 18.30
C GLN A 101 0.95 -16.46 19.43
N ASN A 102 -0.15 -16.76 20.12
CA ASN A 102 -0.51 -16.09 21.37
C ASN A 102 0.32 -16.65 22.55
N SER A 103 0.07 -16.13 23.75
CA SER A 103 0.76 -16.55 24.98
C SER A 103 0.58 -18.03 25.35
N TYR A 104 -0.42 -18.69 24.78
CA TYR A 104 -0.74 -20.12 25.00
C TYR A 104 -0.21 -21.02 23.87
N GLY A 105 0.51 -20.44 22.89
CA GLY A 105 1.04 -21.18 21.74
C GLY A 105 0.02 -21.44 20.62
N ALA A 106 -1.21 -20.95 20.75
CA ALA A 106 -2.21 -21.08 19.69
C ALA A 106 -1.91 -20.12 18.54
N GLN A 107 -2.01 -20.62 17.31
CA GLN A 107 -1.83 -19.81 16.10
C GLN A 107 -3.06 -18.97 15.84
N LEU A 108 -2.86 -17.67 15.65
CA LEU A 108 -3.91 -16.69 15.36
C LEU A 108 -3.52 -15.86 14.14
N ARG A 109 -4.49 -15.60 13.28
CA ARG A 109 -4.35 -14.66 12.17
C ARG A 109 -4.85 -13.29 12.59
N SER A 110 -4.01 -12.29 12.35
CA SER A 110 -4.30 -10.89 12.66
C SER A 110 -4.06 -10.04 11.42
N ASP A 111 -4.99 -9.14 11.12
CA ASP A 111 -4.78 -8.12 10.09
C ASP A 111 -3.92 -6.99 10.63
N PHE A 112 -3.10 -6.40 9.80
CA PHE A 112 -2.28 -5.25 10.17
C PHE A 112 -2.31 -4.14 9.11
N VAL A 113 -2.06 -2.93 9.57
CA VAL A 113 -1.84 -1.74 8.75
C VAL A 113 -0.56 -1.04 9.23
N ILE A 114 0.36 -0.82 8.31
CA ILE A 114 1.62 -0.10 8.54
C ILE A 114 1.68 1.09 7.60
N GLN A 115 1.98 2.28 8.13
CA GLN A 115 2.37 3.42 7.30
C GLN A 115 3.83 3.77 7.53
N MET A 116 4.50 4.11 6.44
CA MET A 116 5.92 4.47 6.41
C MET A 116 6.13 5.69 5.52
N SER A 117 7.19 6.44 5.78
CA SER A 117 7.61 7.50 4.88
C SER A 117 8.10 6.91 3.55
N TYR A 118 7.68 7.53 2.44
CA TYR A 118 8.25 7.25 1.12
C TYR A 118 9.56 8.04 0.98
N ALA A 119 10.67 7.32 0.92
CA ALA A 119 11.99 7.91 0.78
C ALA A 119 12.89 7.03 -0.08
N SER A 120 13.81 7.65 -0.82
CA SER A 120 14.80 6.96 -1.64
C SER A 120 15.86 6.22 -0.82
N GLN A 121 16.08 6.64 0.42
CA GLN A 121 17.03 6.02 1.34
C GLN A 121 16.43 5.93 2.74
N GLY A 122 16.17 4.70 3.17
CA GLY A 122 15.57 4.40 4.47
C GLY A 122 14.10 4.78 4.53
N THR A 123 13.37 4.09 5.38
CA THR A 123 11.97 4.37 5.67
C THR A 123 11.80 4.57 7.16
N SER A 124 10.92 5.50 7.53
CA SER A 124 10.52 5.70 8.91
C SER A 124 9.11 5.18 9.12
N LEU A 125 8.90 4.38 10.16
CA LEU A 125 7.57 4.00 10.61
C LEU A 125 6.83 5.26 11.08
N THR A 126 5.62 5.47 10.56
CA THR A 126 4.76 6.59 10.96
C THR A 126 3.46 6.13 11.62
N TYR A 127 3.04 4.90 11.34
CA TYR A 127 1.86 4.29 11.96
C TYR A 127 1.95 2.78 11.98
N ALA A 128 1.47 2.15 13.05
CA ALA A 128 1.32 0.70 13.16
C ALA A 128 0.03 0.33 13.90
N GLU A 129 -0.72 -0.59 13.30
CA GLU A 129 -1.95 -1.16 13.84
C GLU A 129 -1.98 -2.68 13.60
N ILE A 130 -2.39 -3.44 14.59
CA ILE A 130 -2.63 -4.89 14.50
C ILE A 130 -3.95 -5.17 15.20
N GLU A 131 -4.88 -5.86 14.52
CA GLU A 131 -6.23 -6.20 15.04
C GLU A 131 -6.99 -4.97 15.58
N ASP A 132 -7.08 -3.91 14.77
CA ASP A 132 -7.73 -2.63 15.13
C ASP A 132 -7.14 -1.93 16.36
N LYS A 133 -5.98 -2.41 16.84
CA LYS A 133 -5.26 -1.78 17.95
C LYS A 133 -4.08 -0.97 17.44
N VAL A 134 -4.14 0.34 17.63
CA VAL A 134 -3.04 1.25 17.31
C VAL A 134 -1.87 1.02 18.29
N LEU A 135 -0.70 0.72 17.76
CA LEU A 135 0.52 0.44 18.48
C LEU A 135 1.53 1.57 18.38
N TYR A 136 1.45 2.37 17.31
CA TYR A 136 2.35 3.49 17.05
C TYR A 136 1.71 4.54 16.16
N GLY A 137 1.97 5.81 16.47
CA GLY A 137 1.68 6.95 15.60
C GLY A 137 0.21 7.27 15.39
N SER A 138 -0.05 8.03 14.34
CA SER A 138 -1.39 8.44 13.90
C SER A 138 -1.58 8.14 12.42
N PHE A 139 -2.74 7.57 12.07
CA PHE A 139 -3.06 7.23 10.68
C PHE A 139 -3.25 8.50 9.84
N VAL A 140 -2.58 8.53 8.69
CA VAL A 140 -2.75 9.57 7.67
C VAL A 140 -3.70 9.05 6.60
N SER A 141 -4.87 9.67 6.49
CA SER A 141 -5.84 9.42 5.42
C SER A 141 -5.66 10.41 4.27
N TYR A 142 -6.01 9.96 3.05
CA TYR A 142 -5.93 10.77 1.83
C TYR A 142 -6.99 10.35 0.81
#